data_f962c66901eff0aaf4aa445f0658408e
#
_entry.id   f962c66901eff0aaf4aa445f0658408e
#
_cell.length_a   1.000
_cell.length_b   1.000
_cell.length_c   1.000
_cell.angle_alpha   90.00
_cell.angle_beta   90.00
_cell.angle_gamma   90.00
#
_symmetry.space_group_name_H-M   'P 1'
#
loop_
_entity.id
_entity.type
_entity.pdbx_description
1 polymer ?
#
loop_
_entity_poly.entity_id
_entity_poly.type
_entity_poly.pdbx_seq_one_letter_code
_entity_poly.pdbx_strand_id
1 'polypeptide(L)'
;MILRKPYAFLIKHFKLIHLILTAILLFIVLKTNKLLSFLNSYIDARTYDVIDNLSEIYLGPYIYLAIFLAIMFSFIIFMLMRAKDKPLKYYLILIAYYIVLFLDLIFVSAQLNSIAFNKVDVLLLRIGRDSLLVMVLGQVPFLLISLVRAIGFNIKKFNFQKDLMELQTTENDNEEFELDIDIDNFDVKTRFRRRLRNAKYVFKENKVLILLATGIVLVISGVILHNNFYVKNRVYKENEVISSFGLKLTVLNSYQLDTDDFGNDITKNKNSYTVARVKVKNDSKESITFALKKFSLIIKDKIYQVDIKDKNYFLGLGTTSSDITVDSGMETVFIVIFKIDKDLAKSNKVLEYTSGYKVNNGERIYINKRINLNPLTIKKQTKVNEAKIGEKLTFNKTILGNSSIIINNFEIANRFTYEYKQCKKECYTFKDFIVPTVNTSYNAFVIKIDANIDIDSNIYNEKLNSNLLSEFGHIRYVIGGKEYNQSFNMANVTPNTVNDYKYYEIAGETLNADNIYLDFIIMDKIYTYVLK
;
A
#
# COMPACT_ATOMS: atom_id res chain seq x y z
N MET A 1 -33.14 -39.82 -10.57
CA MET A 1 -32.19 -40.93 -10.39
C MET A 1 -31.40 -40.71 -9.12
N ILE A 2 -31.60 -41.57 -8.08
CA ILE A 2 -30.82 -41.40 -6.83
C ILE A 2 -29.44 -41.99 -7.09
N LEU A 3 -28.40 -41.24 -6.72
CA LEU A 3 -27.04 -41.76 -6.71
C LEU A 3 -26.93 -42.75 -5.53
N ARG A 4 -27.25 -44.04 -5.75
CA ARG A 4 -27.31 -45.06 -4.70
C ARG A 4 -26.09 -45.10 -3.82
N LYS A 5 -24.90 -45.12 -4.40
CA LYS A 5 -23.63 -45.22 -3.67
C LYS A 5 -23.26 -43.97 -2.84
N PRO A 6 -23.34 -42.73 -3.38
CA PRO A 6 -23.17 -41.52 -2.56
C PRO A 6 -24.17 -41.39 -1.41
N TYR A 7 -25.39 -41.83 -1.62
CA TYR A 7 -26.41 -41.82 -0.57
C TYR A 7 -26.09 -42.84 0.53
N ALA A 8 -25.69 -44.07 0.17
CA ALA A 8 -25.24 -45.07 1.13
C ALA A 8 -24.04 -44.59 1.96
N PHE A 9 -23.03 -43.95 1.30
CA PHE A 9 -21.90 -43.35 1.98
C PHE A 9 -22.35 -42.25 2.98
N LEU A 10 -23.25 -41.38 2.58
CA LEU A 10 -23.76 -40.33 3.43
C LEU A 10 -24.46 -40.90 4.67
N ILE A 11 -25.26 -41.99 4.52
CA ILE A 11 -25.91 -42.66 5.64
C ILE A 11 -24.87 -43.27 6.60
N LYS A 12 -23.91 -44.04 6.04
CA LYS A 12 -22.85 -44.71 6.81
C LYS A 12 -22.03 -43.72 7.62
N HIS A 13 -21.69 -42.57 7.01
CA HIS A 13 -20.83 -41.55 7.64
C HIS A 13 -21.62 -40.32 8.14
N PHE A 14 -22.92 -40.43 8.36
CA PHE A 14 -23.78 -39.32 8.74
C PHE A 14 -23.28 -38.55 9.96
N LYS A 15 -22.85 -39.24 11.01
CA LYS A 15 -22.31 -38.63 12.23
C LYS A 15 -21.03 -37.87 11.95
N LEU A 16 -20.09 -38.45 11.21
CA LEU A 16 -18.81 -37.82 10.85
C LEU A 16 -19.01 -36.56 10.00
N ILE A 17 -19.91 -36.63 9.03
CA ILE A 17 -20.21 -35.46 8.16
C ILE A 17 -20.77 -34.32 8.99
N HIS A 18 -21.67 -34.62 9.97
CA HIS A 18 -22.22 -33.60 10.86
C HIS A 18 -21.19 -33.10 11.88
N LEU A 19 -20.22 -33.94 12.29
CA LEU A 19 -19.08 -33.48 13.12
C LEU A 19 -18.22 -32.45 12.36
N ILE A 20 -17.92 -32.73 11.10
CA ILE A 20 -17.18 -31.78 10.24
C ILE A 20 -17.99 -30.51 10.04
N LEU A 21 -19.28 -30.62 9.72
CA LEU A 21 -20.16 -29.46 9.59
C LEU A 21 -20.21 -28.65 10.88
N THR A 22 -20.31 -29.29 12.03
CA THR A 22 -20.32 -28.63 13.36
C THR A 22 -19.02 -27.87 13.60
N ALA A 23 -17.86 -28.44 13.24
CA ALA A 23 -16.56 -27.77 13.35
C ALA A 23 -16.48 -26.51 12.47
N ILE A 24 -16.99 -26.59 11.23
CA ILE A 24 -17.07 -25.44 10.32
C ILE A 24 -17.99 -24.35 10.90
N LEU A 25 -19.20 -24.73 11.37
CA LEU A 25 -20.14 -23.80 11.97
C LEU A 25 -19.57 -23.14 13.23
N LEU A 26 -18.88 -23.90 14.09
CA LEU A 26 -18.21 -23.37 15.29
C LEU A 26 -17.12 -22.36 14.91
N PHE A 27 -16.32 -22.64 13.91
CA PHE A 27 -15.32 -21.70 13.41
C PHE A 27 -15.96 -20.37 12.97
N ILE A 28 -17.08 -20.42 12.23
CA ILE A 28 -17.78 -19.22 11.78
C ILE A 28 -18.33 -18.44 12.99
N VAL A 29 -18.96 -19.11 13.97
CA VAL A 29 -19.48 -18.49 15.20
C VAL A 29 -18.37 -17.77 15.97
N LEU A 30 -17.22 -18.42 16.17
CA LEU A 30 -16.08 -17.82 16.89
C LEU A 30 -15.54 -16.57 16.16
N LYS A 31 -15.46 -16.63 14.84
CA LYS A 31 -14.98 -15.48 14.04
C LYS A 31 -15.96 -14.32 14.03
N THR A 32 -17.25 -14.58 13.81
CA THR A 32 -18.30 -13.55 13.82
C THR A 32 -18.48 -12.93 15.21
N ASN A 33 -18.38 -13.73 16.28
CA ASN A 33 -18.43 -13.21 17.65
C ASN A 33 -17.24 -12.31 17.99
N LYS A 34 -16.02 -12.66 17.51
CA LYS A 34 -14.84 -11.81 17.67
C LYS A 34 -15.01 -10.47 16.95
N LEU A 35 -15.58 -10.48 15.75
CA LEU A 35 -15.90 -9.27 15.00
C LEU A 35 -16.95 -8.42 15.73
N LEU A 36 -18.01 -9.03 16.25
CA LEU A 36 -19.03 -8.33 17.03
C LEU A 36 -18.46 -7.68 18.29
N SER A 37 -17.58 -8.38 19.00
CA SER A 37 -16.87 -7.84 20.18
C SER A 37 -16.03 -6.63 19.81
N PHE A 38 -15.34 -6.67 18.69
CA PHE A 38 -14.59 -5.51 18.18
C PHE A 38 -15.51 -4.32 17.90
N LEU A 39 -16.61 -4.51 17.16
CA LEU A 39 -17.55 -3.44 16.82
C LEU A 39 -18.17 -2.81 18.07
N ASN A 40 -18.54 -3.61 19.08
CA ASN A 40 -19.02 -3.10 20.36
C ASN A 40 -17.97 -2.22 21.03
N SER A 41 -16.74 -2.70 21.18
CA SER A 41 -15.65 -1.96 21.82
C SER A 41 -15.34 -0.67 21.07
N TYR A 42 -15.36 -0.68 19.73
CA TYR A 42 -15.11 0.49 18.91
C TYR A 42 -16.20 1.56 19.08
N ILE A 43 -17.47 1.16 19.09
CA ILE A 43 -18.61 2.10 19.27
C ILE A 43 -18.58 2.73 20.67
N ASP A 44 -18.21 1.96 21.70
CA ASP A 44 -18.20 2.42 23.08
C ASP A 44 -17.02 3.36 23.35
N ALA A 45 -15.83 3.02 22.90
CA ALA A 45 -14.60 3.73 23.26
C ALA A 45 -14.23 4.86 22.28
N ARG A 46 -14.64 4.80 21.02
CA ARG A 46 -14.27 5.70 19.90
C ARG A 46 -12.76 5.98 19.74
N THR A 47 -11.92 5.22 20.42
CA THR A 47 -10.48 5.41 20.47
C THR A 47 -9.78 4.08 20.18
N TYR A 48 -9.55 3.83 18.91
CA TYR A 48 -8.55 2.85 18.52
C TYR A 48 -7.46 3.57 17.73
N ASP A 49 -6.21 3.30 18.10
CA ASP A 49 -5.11 3.55 17.18
C ASP A 49 -5.46 2.93 15.82
N VAL A 50 -5.30 3.70 14.75
CA VAL A 50 -5.66 3.29 13.40
C VAL A 50 -5.04 1.93 13.11
N ILE A 51 -5.86 0.88 13.19
CA ILE A 51 -5.45 -0.48 12.85
C ILE A 51 -5.74 -0.66 11.38
N ASP A 52 -4.70 -0.77 10.63
CA ASP A 52 -4.74 -1.04 9.21
C ASP A 52 -5.37 -2.42 8.91
N ASN A 53 -6.15 -2.52 7.83
CA ASN A 53 -6.78 -3.78 7.37
C ASN A 53 -7.72 -4.48 8.37
N LEU A 54 -8.60 -3.73 9.01
CA LEU A 54 -9.60 -4.31 9.90
C LEU A 54 -10.43 -5.40 9.22
N SER A 55 -10.82 -5.20 7.97
CA SER A 55 -11.56 -6.20 7.20
C SER A 55 -10.74 -7.49 6.97
N GLU A 56 -9.44 -7.40 6.72
CA GLU A 56 -8.58 -8.59 6.58
C GLU A 56 -8.34 -9.31 7.92
N ILE A 57 -8.24 -8.56 9.02
CA ILE A 57 -8.03 -9.11 10.36
C ILE A 57 -9.25 -9.91 10.82
N TYR A 58 -10.45 -9.34 10.66
CA TYR A 58 -11.68 -9.92 11.17
C TYR A 58 -12.43 -10.77 10.15
N LEU A 59 -12.37 -10.41 8.85
CA LEU A 59 -13.07 -11.02 7.74
C LEU A 59 -12.12 -11.57 6.66
N GLY A 60 -11.01 -12.14 7.05
CA GLY A 60 -10.06 -12.74 6.10
C GLY A 60 -10.70 -13.84 5.24
N PRO A 61 -10.04 -14.26 4.13
CA PRO A 61 -10.62 -15.17 3.13
C PRO A 61 -11.13 -16.50 3.70
N TYR A 62 -10.62 -16.91 4.85
CA TYR A 62 -11.00 -18.17 5.50
C TYR A 62 -12.42 -18.18 6.04
N ILE A 63 -12.99 -17.05 6.47
CA ILE A 63 -14.40 -17.02 6.93
C ILE A 63 -15.35 -17.20 5.76
N TYR A 64 -15.07 -16.57 4.62
CA TYR A 64 -15.87 -16.73 3.39
C TYR A 64 -15.78 -18.15 2.85
N LEU A 65 -14.58 -18.75 2.90
CA LEU A 65 -14.39 -20.16 2.56
C LEU A 65 -15.18 -21.09 3.49
N ALA A 66 -15.17 -20.83 4.80
CA ALA A 66 -15.93 -21.63 5.77
C ALA A 66 -17.45 -21.54 5.51
N ILE A 67 -17.97 -20.35 5.20
CA ILE A 67 -19.39 -20.17 4.83
C ILE A 67 -19.71 -20.93 3.55
N PHE A 68 -18.86 -20.82 2.53
CA PHE A 68 -19.03 -21.57 1.30
C PHE A 68 -19.06 -23.09 1.55
N LEU A 69 -18.16 -23.59 2.38
CA LEU A 69 -18.14 -25.01 2.76
C LEU A 69 -19.41 -25.42 3.52
N ALA A 70 -19.89 -24.61 4.46
CA ALA A 70 -21.12 -24.88 5.19
C ALA A 70 -22.33 -24.98 4.25
N ILE A 71 -22.44 -24.07 3.29
CA ILE A 71 -23.47 -24.09 2.23
C ILE A 71 -23.30 -25.34 1.36
N MET A 72 -22.11 -25.64 0.88
CA MET A 72 -21.82 -26.79 0.02
C MET A 72 -22.15 -28.13 0.70
N PHE A 73 -21.68 -28.35 1.93
CA PHE A 73 -22.02 -29.56 2.68
C PHE A 73 -23.52 -29.71 2.88
N SER A 74 -24.20 -28.64 3.26
CA SER A 74 -25.64 -28.64 3.46
C SER A 74 -26.41 -28.91 2.17
N PHE A 75 -25.96 -28.34 1.05
CA PHE A 75 -26.55 -28.57 -0.27
C PHE A 75 -26.36 -30.02 -0.74
N ILE A 76 -25.16 -30.59 -0.55
CA ILE A 76 -24.90 -32.01 -0.87
C ILE A 76 -25.84 -32.93 -0.06
N ILE A 77 -25.96 -32.70 1.25
CA ILE A 77 -26.84 -33.48 2.10
C ILE A 77 -28.29 -33.32 1.64
N PHE A 78 -28.74 -32.10 1.38
CA PHE A 78 -30.07 -31.80 0.87
C PHE A 78 -30.35 -32.54 -0.44
N MET A 79 -29.48 -32.43 -1.43
CA MET A 79 -29.67 -33.07 -2.75
C MET A 79 -29.70 -34.59 -2.68
N LEU A 80 -28.82 -35.19 -1.89
CA LEU A 80 -28.77 -36.65 -1.74
C LEU A 80 -29.98 -37.23 -1.00
N MET A 81 -30.57 -36.48 -0.06
CA MET A 81 -31.70 -36.93 0.74
C MET A 81 -33.06 -36.52 0.20
N ARG A 82 -33.14 -35.57 -0.74
CA ARG A 82 -34.40 -35.00 -1.24
C ARG A 82 -35.37 -36.06 -1.80
N ALA A 83 -34.85 -37.10 -2.43
CA ALA A 83 -35.65 -38.12 -3.09
C ALA A 83 -36.23 -39.20 -2.11
N LYS A 84 -35.99 -39.10 -0.81
CA LYS A 84 -36.33 -40.12 0.19
C LYS A 84 -37.20 -39.59 1.35
N ASP A 85 -37.98 -38.54 1.15
CA ASP A 85 -38.90 -37.95 2.15
C ASP A 85 -38.30 -37.77 3.55
N LYS A 86 -37.06 -37.27 3.60
CA LYS A 86 -36.34 -37.02 4.85
C LYS A 86 -36.64 -35.63 5.42
N PRO A 87 -36.41 -35.39 6.72
CA PRO A 87 -36.61 -34.07 7.34
C PRO A 87 -35.54 -33.07 6.91
N LEU A 88 -35.67 -32.51 5.70
CA LEU A 88 -34.64 -31.67 5.02
C LEU A 88 -34.77 -30.19 5.30
N LYS A 89 -35.84 -29.71 5.94
CA LYS A 89 -36.09 -28.28 6.21
C LYS A 89 -34.91 -27.60 6.87
N TYR A 90 -34.20 -28.28 7.77
CA TYR A 90 -33.01 -27.75 8.43
C TYR A 90 -31.92 -27.34 7.46
N TYR A 91 -31.57 -28.18 6.47
CA TYR A 91 -30.49 -27.86 5.52
C TYR A 91 -30.88 -26.73 4.58
N LEU A 92 -32.13 -26.67 4.15
CA LEU A 92 -32.61 -25.58 3.31
C LEU A 92 -32.53 -24.23 4.05
N ILE A 93 -33.01 -24.20 5.31
CA ILE A 93 -32.97 -22.99 6.15
C ILE A 93 -31.52 -22.61 6.46
N LEU A 94 -30.65 -23.59 6.71
CA LEU A 94 -29.24 -23.37 6.95
C LEU A 94 -28.56 -22.73 5.73
N ILE A 95 -28.82 -23.24 4.51
CA ILE A 95 -28.28 -22.65 3.27
C ILE A 95 -28.75 -21.21 3.14
N ALA A 96 -30.05 -20.95 3.25
CA ALA A 96 -30.61 -19.60 3.15
C ALA A 96 -30.00 -18.65 4.19
N TYR A 97 -29.89 -19.11 5.43
CA TYR A 97 -29.29 -18.34 6.52
C TYR A 97 -27.82 -17.95 6.25
N TYR A 98 -26.98 -18.90 5.82
CA TYR A 98 -25.56 -18.61 5.55
C TYR A 98 -25.34 -17.79 4.29
N ILE A 99 -26.28 -17.78 3.33
CA ILE A 99 -26.29 -16.81 2.22
C ILE A 99 -26.55 -15.40 2.76
N VAL A 100 -27.55 -15.23 3.65
CA VAL A 100 -27.83 -13.92 4.26
C VAL A 100 -26.65 -13.46 5.12
N LEU A 101 -26.05 -14.34 5.92
CA LEU A 101 -24.83 -14.03 6.68
C LEU A 101 -23.67 -13.58 5.76
N PHE A 102 -23.50 -14.24 4.63
CA PHE A 102 -22.47 -13.85 3.65
C PHE A 102 -22.67 -12.41 3.16
N LEU A 103 -23.91 -12.04 2.82
CA LEU A 103 -24.25 -10.67 2.39
C LEU A 103 -24.07 -9.66 3.54
N ASP A 104 -24.46 -10.01 4.77
CA ASP A 104 -24.24 -9.17 5.95
C ASP A 104 -22.75 -8.93 6.21
N LEU A 105 -21.91 -9.95 6.08
CA LEU A 105 -20.46 -9.79 6.24
C LEU A 105 -19.82 -8.92 5.15
N ILE A 106 -20.36 -8.90 3.93
CA ILE A 106 -19.92 -7.94 2.89
C ILE A 106 -20.27 -6.51 3.32
N PHE A 107 -21.48 -6.28 3.83
CA PHE A 107 -21.89 -4.97 4.34
C PHE A 107 -21.01 -4.52 5.50
N VAL A 108 -20.77 -5.39 6.50
CA VAL A 108 -19.90 -5.11 7.64
C VAL A 108 -18.45 -4.88 7.20
N SER A 109 -17.97 -5.59 6.18
CA SER A 109 -16.63 -5.34 5.60
C SER A 109 -16.47 -3.91 5.07
N ALA A 110 -17.51 -3.38 4.43
CA ALA A 110 -17.50 -1.99 3.98
C ALA A 110 -17.42 -1.01 5.16
N GLN A 111 -18.11 -1.31 6.29
CA GLN A 111 -18.03 -0.48 7.50
C GLN A 111 -16.65 -0.56 8.17
N LEU A 112 -16.02 -1.75 8.22
CA LEU A 112 -14.65 -1.89 8.72
C LEU A 112 -13.65 -1.06 7.91
N ASN A 113 -13.83 -1.02 6.60
CA ASN A 113 -13.01 -0.17 5.74
C ASN A 113 -13.26 1.32 6.02
N SER A 114 -14.50 1.73 6.30
CA SER A 114 -14.80 3.13 6.65
C SER A 114 -14.14 3.56 7.97
N ILE A 115 -14.01 2.64 8.94
CA ILE A 115 -13.25 2.88 10.18
C ILE A 115 -11.77 3.09 9.85
N ALA A 116 -11.19 2.25 9.02
CA ALA A 116 -9.78 2.37 8.61
C ALA A 116 -9.47 3.70 7.92
N PHE A 117 -10.47 4.35 7.31
CA PHE A 117 -10.33 5.63 6.61
C PHE A 117 -10.81 6.85 7.40
N ASN A 118 -11.06 6.71 8.70
CA ASN A 118 -11.66 7.76 9.55
C ASN A 118 -12.95 8.38 9.00
N LYS A 119 -13.73 7.60 8.20
CA LYS A 119 -14.99 8.03 7.55
C LYS A 119 -16.20 7.38 8.18
N VAL A 120 -16.20 7.25 9.47
CA VAL A 120 -17.21 6.47 10.16
C VAL A 120 -18.56 7.18 10.13
N ASP A 121 -19.50 6.61 9.40
CA ASP A 121 -20.91 6.87 9.64
C ASP A 121 -21.36 6.01 10.83
N VAL A 122 -21.53 6.67 11.97
CA VAL A 122 -21.88 6.01 13.24
C VAL A 122 -23.22 5.28 13.15
N LEU A 123 -24.17 5.78 12.34
CA LEU A 123 -25.46 5.14 12.14
C LEU A 123 -25.30 3.81 11.39
N LEU A 124 -24.59 3.83 10.25
CA LEU A 124 -24.33 2.62 9.45
C LEU A 124 -23.51 1.60 10.24
N LEU A 125 -22.56 2.05 11.04
CA LEU A 125 -21.76 1.17 11.90
C LEU A 125 -22.62 0.48 12.97
N ARG A 126 -23.56 1.20 13.60
CA ARG A 126 -24.50 0.63 14.57
C ARG A 126 -25.44 -0.37 13.90
N ILE A 127 -25.95 -0.08 12.69
CA ILE A 127 -26.76 -1.01 11.90
C ILE A 127 -25.95 -2.28 11.62
N GLY A 128 -24.70 -2.17 11.19
CA GLY A 128 -23.83 -3.33 10.94
C GLY A 128 -23.54 -4.14 12.20
N ARG A 129 -23.35 -3.50 13.35
CA ARG A 129 -23.24 -4.21 14.63
C ARG A 129 -24.51 -4.95 15.00
N ASP A 130 -25.66 -4.29 14.89
CA ASP A 130 -26.95 -4.86 15.32
C ASP A 130 -27.38 -5.99 14.38
N SER A 131 -27.17 -5.86 13.06
CA SER A 131 -27.40 -6.95 12.11
C SER A 131 -26.49 -8.15 12.41
N LEU A 132 -25.19 -7.90 12.64
CA LEU A 132 -24.25 -8.95 12.99
C LEU A 132 -24.60 -9.64 14.32
N LEU A 133 -25.12 -8.90 15.33
CA LEU A 133 -25.59 -9.48 16.59
C LEU A 133 -26.72 -10.48 16.34
N VAL A 134 -27.71 -10.10 15.54
CA VAL A 134 -28.83 -11.00 15.16
C VAL A 134 -28.29 -12.23 14.44
N MET A 135 -27.33 -12.04 13.54
CA MET A 135 -26.69 -13.15 12.82
C MET A 135 -25.87 -14.05 13.75
N VAL A 136 -25.11 -13.52 14.71
CA VAL A 136 -24.36 -14.35 15.66
C VAL A 136 -25.30 -15.19 16.54
N LEU A 137 -26.36 -14.59 17.07
CA LEU A 137 -27.35 -15.32 17.87
C LEU A 137 -28.08 -16.38 17.05
N GLY A 138 -28.45 -16.08 15.81
CA GLY A 138 -29.12 -17.02 14.91
C GLY A 138 -28.27 -18.22 14.49
N GLN A 139 -26.94 -18.17 14.59
CA GLN A 139 -26.03 -19.31 14.32
C GLN A 139 -26.16 -20.42 15.38
N VAL A 140 -26.47 -20.06 16.64
CA VAL A 140 -26.45 -20.99 17.76
C VAL A 140 -27.39 -22.18 17.56
N PRO A 141 -28.69 -22.02 17.15
CA PRO A 141 -29.56 -23.14 16.85
C PRO A 141 -29.02 -24.10 15.78
N PHE A 142 -28.40 -23.55 14.71
CA PHE A 142 -27.82 -24.38 13.64
C PHE A 142 -26.65 -25.20 14.14
N LEU A 143 -25.78 -24.60 14.94
CA LEU A 143 -24.63 -25.26 15.57
C LEU A 143 -25.13 -26.40 16.49
N LEU A 144 -26.10 -26.12 17.35
CA LEU A 144 -26.66 -27.13 18.29
C LEU A 144 -27.33 -28.29 17.55
N ILE A 145 -28.15 -28.03 16.54
CA ILE A 145 -28.78 -29.10 15.76
C ILE A 145 -27.75 -29.94 15.03
N SER A 146 -26.70 -29.32 14.45
CA SER A 146 -25.60 -30.05 13.80
C SER A 146 -24.85 -30.92 14.81
N LEU A 147 -24.53 -30.41 15.99
CA LEU A 147 -23.88 -31.14 17.08
C LEU A 147 -24.74 -32.33 17.54
N VAL A 148 -26.04 -32.12 17.76
CA VAL A 148 -27.00 -33.18 18.15
C VAL A 148 -27.03 -34.32 17.11
N ARG A 149 -26.96 -33.97 15.81
CA ARG A 149 -26.86 -34.96 14.73
C ARG A 149 -25.51 -35.66 14.67
N ALA A 150 -24.43 -34.97 14.96
CA ALA A 150 -23.09 -35.54 15.05
C ALA A 150 -22.97 -36.59 16.17
N ILE A 151 -23.56 -36.33 17.32
CA ILE A 151 -23.63 -37.29 18.45
C ILE A 151 -24.51 -38.50 18.09
N GLY A 152 -25.45 -38.33 17.14
CA GLY A 152 -26.32 -39.40 16.70
C GLY A 152 -27.71 -39.33 17.33
N PHE A 153 -28.04 -38.29 18.06
CA PHE A 153 -29.39 -38.07 18.58
C PHE A 153 -30.35 -37.71 17.44
N ASN A 154 -31.58 -38.23 17.49
CA ASN A 154 -32.61 -38.00 16.46
C ASN A 154 -32.39 -38.71 15.10
N ILE A 155 -31.36 -39.56 14.95
CA ILE A 155 -31.10 -40.31 13.70
C ILE A 155 -32.30 -41.25 13.38
N LYS A 156 -32.99 -41.76 14.40
CA LYS A 156 -34.18 -42.62 14.21
C LYS A 156 -35.25 -41.98 13.33
N LYS A 157 -35.40 -40.64 13.32
CA LYS A 157 -36.34 -39.91 12.44
C LYS A 157 -35.96 -39.98 10.95
N PHE A 158 -34.71 -40.30 10.63
CA PHE A 158 -34.28 -40.46 9.25
C PHE A 158 -34.54 -41.85 8.67
N ASN A 159 -34.91 -42.84 9.52
CA ASN A 159 -35.23 -44.20 9.12
C ASN A 159 -34.20 -44.83 8.15
N PHE A 160 -32.92 -44.67 8.47
CA PHE A 160 -31.81 -45.10 7.62
C PHE A 160 -31.72 -46.63 7.46
N GLN A 161 -32.19 -47.40 8.45
CA GLN A 161 -32.19 -48.86 8.36
C GLN A 161 -33.02 -49.35 7.19
N LYS A 162 -34.21 -48.76 6.97
CA LYS A 162 -35.05 -49.09 5.82
C LYS A 162 -34.35 -48.80 4.50
N ASP A 163 -33.67 -47.64 4.41
CA ASP A 163 -32.95 -47.25 3.19
C ASP A 163 -31.76 -48.15 2.93
N LEU A 164 -31.01 -48.58 3.97
CA LEU A 164 -29.90 -49.52 3.85
C LEU A 164 -30.35 -50.89 3.34
N MET A 165 -31.50 -51.39 3.83
CA MET A 165 -32.10 -52.63 3.32
C MET A 165 -32.54 -52.53 1.85
N GLU A 166 -33.13 -51.40 1.45
CA GLU A 166 -33.51 -51.13 0.04
C GLU A 166 -32.31 -50.99 -0.89
N LEU A 167 -31.15 -50.57 -0.37
CA LEU A 167 -29.91 -50.43 -1.13
C LEU A 167 -29.17 -51.76 -1.30
N GLN A 168 -29.65 -52.86 -0.70
CA GLN A 168 -29.03 -54.20 -0.71
C GLN A 168 -27.57 -54.17 -0.17
N THR A 169 -27.26 -53.24 0.72
CA THR A 169 -26.01 -53.25 1.46
C THR A 169 -26.20 -54.21 2.65
N THR A 170 -25.71 -55.46 2.49
CA THR A 170 -25.70 -56.46 3.56
C THR A 170 -24.81 -56.04 4.70
N GLU A 171 -25.15 -56.45 5.93
CA GLU A 171 -24.34 -56.16 7.14
C GLU A 171 -22.89 -56.66 7.02
N ASN A 172 -22.63 -57.67 6.17
CA ASN A 172 -21.28 -58.16 5.87
C ASN A 172 -20.31 -57.15 5.27
N ASP A 173 -20.81 -56.04 4.69
CA ASP A 173 -19.94 -54.93 4.27
C ASP A 173 -19.43 -54.08 5.44
N ASN A 174 -19.89 -54.32 6.66
CA ASN A 174 -19.48 -53.60 7.87
C ASN A 174 -18.37 -54.30 8.67
N GLU A 175 -18.15 -55.59 8.43
CA GLU A 175 -17.12 -56.36 9.17
C GLU A 175 -15.68 -56.18 8.66
N GLU A 176 -15.50 -55.54 7.52
CA GLU A 176 -14.13 -55.36 6.98
C GLU A 176 -13.35 -54.14 7.55
N PHE A 177 -13.80 -53.50 8.61
CA PHE A 177 -13.09 -52.42 9.31
C PHE A 177 -12.85 -52.72 10.80
N GLU A 178 -12.66 -53.95 11.17
CA GLU A 178 -11.92 -54.25 12.38
C GLU A 178 -10.44 -54.06 12.08
N LEU A 179 -9.82 -53.09 12.77
CA LEU A 179 -8.39 -52.91 12.82
C LEU A 179 -7.78 -54.05 13.66
N ASP A 180 -7.59 -55.18 13.03
CA ASP A 180 -6.69 -56.23 13.57
C ASP A 180 -5.26 -55.76 13.40
N ILE A 181 -4.70 -55.23 14.49
CA ILE A 181 -3.28 -54.88 14.58
C ILE A 181 -2.54 -56.14 14.98
N ASP A 182 -2.42 -57.06 14.05
CA ASP A 182 -1.45 -58.15 14.15
C ASP A 182 -0.14 -57.75 13.48
N ILE A 183 0.85 -57.54 14.33
CA ILE A 183 2.22 -57.18 13.92
C ILE A 183 2.92 -58.48 13.50
N ASP A 184 2.72 -58.94 12.30
CA ASP A 184 3.57 -59.94 11.69
C ASP A 184 4.21 -59.41 10.38
N ASN A 185 5.52 -59.46 10.40
CA ASN A 185 6.43 -58.75 9.49
C ASN A 185 6.54 -59.33 8.08
N PHE A 186 5.57 -60.07 7.55
CA PHE A 186 5.79 -60.79 6.29
C PHE A 186 4.91 -60.42 5.08
N ASP A 187 4.02 -59.43 5.11
CA ASP A 187 3.14 -59.22 3.97
C ASP A 187 2.81 -57.75 3.61
N VAL A 188 3.75 -56.83 3.79
CA VAL A 188 3.56 -55.40 3.43
C VAL A 188 3.16 -55.22 1.96
N LYS A 189 3.72 -56.05 1.05
CA LYS A 189 3.48 -55.96 -0.40
C LYS A 189 2.10 -56.47 -0.82
N THR A 190 1.62 -57.54 -0.21
CA THR A 190 0.31 -58.13 -0.45
C THR A 190 -0.80 -57.31 0.22
N ARG A 191 -0.58 -56.79 1.44
CA ARG A 191 -1.50 -55.85 2.10
C ARG A 191 -1.61 -54.55 1.33
N PHE A 192 -0.52 -54.02 0.81
CA PHE A 192 -0.52 -52.81 -0.04
C PHE A 192 -1.29 -53.02 -1.36
N ARG A 193 -1.10 -54.17 -2.05
CA ARG A 193 -1.86 -54.52 -3.25
C ARG A 193 -3.35 -54.71 -3.00
N ARG A 194 -3.73 -55.31 -1.85
CA ARG A 194 -5.16 -55.42 -1.42
C ARG A 194 -5.74 -54.02 -1.12
N ARG A 195 -5.03 -53.16 -0.39
CA ARG A 195 -5.45 -51.79 -0.13
C ARG A 195 -5.61 -50.97 -1.42
N LEU A 196 -4.70 -51.09 -2.38
CA LEU A 196 -4.80 -50.44 -3.68
C LEU A 196 -6.01 -50.95 -4.50
N ARG A 197 -6.32 -52.23 -4.48
CA ARG A 197 -7.53 -52.77 -5.12
C ARG A 197 -8.79 -52.22 -4.44
N ASN A 198 -8.85 -52.26 -3.14
CA ASN A 198 -9.98 -51.73 -2.38
C ASN A 198 -10.15 -50.22 -2.63
N ALA A 199 -9.07 -49.43 -2.62
CA ALA A 199 -9.10 -48.02 -2.98
C ALA A 199 -9.65 -47.77 -4.39
N LYS A 200 -9.26 -48.62 -5.37
CA LYS A 200 -9.78 -48.54 -6.75
C LYS A 200 -11.27 -48.87 -6.81
N TYR A 201 -11.76 -49.83 -6.02
CA TYR A 201 -13.18 -50.13 -5.94
C TYR A 201 -13.95 -48.99 -5.25
N VAL A 202 -13.48 -48.48 -4.11
CA VAL A 202 -14.06 -47.32 -3.41
C VAL A 202 -14.11 -46.09 -4.30
N PHE A 203 -13.04 -45.83 -5.06
CA PHE A 203 -13.02 -44.74 -6.05
C PHE A 203 -14.07 -44.94 -7.14
N LYS A 204 -14.17 -46.15 -7.71
CA LYS A 204 -15.13 -46.46 -8.79
C LYS A 204 -16.59 -46.35 -8.30
N GLU A 205 -16.82 -46.75 -7.03
CA GLU A 205 -18.11 -46.72 -6.39
C GLU A 205 -18.56 -45.33 -5.94
N ASN A 206 -17.61 -44.53 -5.44
CA ASN A 206 -17.90 -43.19 -4.90
C ASN A 206 -17.31 -42.07 -5.74
N LYS A 207 -17.14 -42.30 -7.06
CA LYS A 207 -16.46 -41.38 -7.97
C LYS A 207 -16.94 -39.92 -7.84
N VAL A 208 -18.25 -39.70 -7.71
CA VAL A 208 -18.81 -38.34 -7.59
C VAL A 208 -18.44 -37.69 -6.26
N LEU A 209 -18.51 -38.44 -5.15
CA LEU A 209 -18.15 -37.94 -3.82
C LEU A 209 -16.66 -37.64 -3.71
N ILE A 210 -15.82 -38.54 -4.26
CA ILE A 210 -14.37 -38.35 -4.24
C ILE A 210 -13.98 -37.16 -5.13
N LEU A 211 -14.58 -36.97 -6.31
CA LEU A 211 -14.35 -35.80 -7.15
C LEU A 211 -14.78 -34.51 -6.47
N LEU A 212 -15.95 -34.51 -5.77
CA LEU A 212 -16.40 -33.36 -4.97
C LEU A 212 -15.42 -33.06 -3.84
N ALA A 213 -15.03 -34.08 -3.05
CA ALA A 213 -14.07 -33.92 -1.96
C ALA A 213 -12.71 -33.40 -2.46
N THR A 214 -12.21 -33.96 -3.57
CA THR A 214 -10.97 -33.50 -4.21
C THR A 214 -11.11 -32.06 -4.69
N GLY A 215 -12.23 -31.70 -5.31
CA GLY A 215 -12.51 -30.33 -5.73
C GLY A 215 -12.50 -29.34 -4.55
N ILE A 216 -13.11 -29.70 -3.43
CA ILE A 216 -13.10 -28.90 -2.20
C ILE A 216 -11.66 -28.72 -1.67
N VAL A 217 -10.89 -29.81 -1.59
CA VAL A 217 -9.49 -29.76 -1.15
C VAL A 217 -8.65 -28.88 -2.07
N LEU A 218 -8.84 -28.96 -3.40
CA LEU A 218 -8.14 -28.12 -4.36
C LEU A 218 -8.49 -26.63 -4.20
N VAL A 219 -9.78 -26.31 -3.96
CA VAL A 219 -10.21 -24.92 -3.69
C VAL A 219 -9.59 -24.41 -2.40
N ILE A 220 -9.63 -25.19 -1.32
CA ILE A 220 -9.02 -24.83 -0.03
C ILE A 220 -7.51 -24.59 -0.20
N SER A 221 -6.82 -25.55 -0.82
CA SER A 221 -5.39 -25.45 -1.07
C SER A 221 -5.06 -24.25 -1.95
N GLY A 222 -5.86 -24.01 -3.00
CA GLY A 222 -5.72 -22.86 -3.89
C GLY A 222 -5.86 -21.52 -3.16
N VAL A 223 -6.87 -21.38 -2.28
CA VAL A 223 -7.07 -20.17 -1.46
C VAL A 223 -5.90 -19.97 -0.49
N ILE A 224 -5.45 -21.03 0.18
CA ILE A 224 -4.32 -20.97 1.12
C ILE A 224 -3.03 -20.58 0.40
N LEU A 225 -2.72 -21.22 -0.72
CA LEU A 225 -1.54 -20.94 -1.52
C LEU A 225 -1.59 -19.51 -2.09
N HIS A 226 -2.72 -19.12 -2.69
CA HIS A 226 -2.90 -17.77 -3.22
C HIS A 226 -2.67 -16.71 -2.13
N ASN A 227 -3.30 -16.87 -0.96
CA ASN A 227 -3.18 -15.90 0.12
C ASN A 227 -1.76 -15.84 0.70
N ASN A 228 -1.11 -16.99 0.96
CA ASN A 228 0.19 -17.01 1.59
C ASN A 228 1.35 -16.65 0.65
N PHE A 229 1.32 -17.12 -0.60
CA PHE A 229 2.42 -16.90 -1.53
C PHE A 229 2.22 -15.67 -2.42
N TYR A 230 1.01 -15.42 -2.89
CA TYR A 230 0.76 -14.34 -3.83
C TYR A 230 0.40 -13.02 -3.13
N VAL A 231 -0.55 -13.05 -2.17
CA VAL A 231 -1.03 -11.80 -1.54
C VAL A 231 -0.07 -11.28 -0.49
N LYS A 232 0.38 -12.13 0.44
CA LYS A 232 1.24 -11.69 1.57
C LYS A 232 2.67 -11.38 1.16
N ASN A 233 3.24 -12.13 0.23
CA ASN A 233 4.65 -12.04 -0.16
C ASN A 233 4.86 -11.36 -1.51
N ARG A 234 3.82 -10.70 -2.05
CA ARG A 234 3.92 -9.99 -3.32
C ARG A 234 4.99 -8.90 -3.23
N VAL A 235 5.95 -8.97 -4.13
CA VAL A 235 6.93 -7.92 -4.36
C VAL A 235 6.49 -7.14 -5.61
N TYR A 236 6.31 -5.85 -5.44
CA TYR A 236 5.91 -4.93 -6.50
C TYR A 236 7.13 -4.47 -7.30
N LYS A 237 6.89 -3.94 -8.49
CA LYS A 237 7.90 -3.26 -9.30
C LYS A 237 7.66 -1.76 -9.30
N GLU A 238 8.64 -0.99 -9.74
CA GLU A 238 8.43 0.43 -10.04
C GLU A 238 7.29 0.59 -11.06
N ASN A 239 6.54 1.68 -10.94
CA ASN A 239 5.33 2.00 -11.69
C ASN A 239 4.11 1.10 -11.41
N GLU A 240 4.20 0.11 -10.52
CA GLU A 240 3.02 -0.61 -10.03
C GLU A 240 2.33 0.18 -8.92
N VAL A 241 0.99 0.18 -8.96
CA VAL A 241 0.16 0.85 -7.94
C VAL A 241 -0.04 -0.06 -6.74
N ILE A 242 0.29 0.45 -5.57
CA ILE A 242 0.06 -0.19 -4.28
C ILE A 242 -1.09 0.53 -3.60
N SER A 243 -2.23 -0.14 -3.44
CA SER A 243 -3.36 0.42 -2.72
C SER A 243 -3.25 0.10 -1.23
N SER A 244 -3.36 1.12 -0.40
CA SER A 244 -3.33 1.00 1.06
C SER A 244 -4.13 2.16 1.68
N PHE A 245 -5.21 1.87 2.39
CA PHE A 245 -5.99 2.83 3.20
C PHE A 245 -6.44 4.11 2.49
N GLY A 246 -7.01 3.98 1.28
CA GLY A 246 -7.42 5.12 0.47
C GLY A 246 -6.27 5.89 -0.16
N LEU A 247 -5.04 5.46 0.10
CA LEU A 247 -3.86 5.93 -0.61
C LEU A 247 -3.50 4.96 -1.73
N LYS A 248 -3.18 5.50 -2.89
CA LYS A 248 -2.51 4.79 -3.98
C LYS A 248 -1.08 5.27 -4.05
N LEU A 249 -0.16 4.39 -3.72
CA LEU A 249 1.27 4.66 -3.74
C LEU A 249 1.90 4.03 -4.98
N THR A 250 2.74 4.79 -5.67
CA THR A 250 3.49 4.33 -6.85
C THR A 250 4.91 4.86 -6.77
N VAL A 251 5.89 3.99 -6.83
CA VAL A 251 7.29 4.39 -7.03
C VAL A 251 7.47 4.63 -8.52
N LEU A 252 7.67 5.89 -8.91
CA LEU A 252 7.78 6.28 -10.32
C LEU A 252 9.11 5.84 -10.92
N ASN A 253 10.19 6.12 -10.22
CA ASN A 253 11.55 5.76 -10.58
C ASN A 253 12.47 5.90 -9.37
N SER A 254 13.64 5.30 -9.45
CA SER A 254 14.68 5.45 -8.44
C SER A 254 16.01 5.79 -9.08
N TYR A 255 16.92 6.37 -8.29
CA TYR A 255 18.23 6.83 -8.72
C TYR A 255 19.30 6.38 -7.74
N GLN A 256 20.47 6.07 -8.28
CA GLN A 256 21.70 5.86 -7.52
C GLN A 256 22.64 7.03 -7.82
N LEU A 257 22.95 7.81 -6.79
CA LEU A 257 23.63 9.09 -6.92
C LEU A 257 24.85 9.19 -6.01
N ASP A 258 25.94 9.66 -6.55
CA ASP A 258 27.16 9.98 -5.84
C ASP A 258 27.45 11.49 -5.86
N THR A 259 26.67 12.25 -6.63
CA THR A 259 26.77 13.69 -6.77
C THR A 259 25.45 14.37 -6.45
N ASP A 260 25.50 15.63 -6.04
CA ASP A 260 24.33 16.50 -5.94
C ASP A 260 23.84 16.93 -7.34
N ASP A 261 22.76 17.74 -7.36
CA ASP A 261 22.20 18.29 -8.61
C ASP A 261 23.22 19.14 -9.39
N PHE A 262 24.23 19.69 -8.73
CA PHE A 262 25.29 20.52 -9.34
C PHE A 262 26.51 19.71 -9.80
N GLY A 263 26.51 18.40 -9.58
CA GLY A 263 27.62 17.51 -9.97
C GLY A 263 28.76 17.45 -8.94
N ASN A 264 28.61 18.07 -7.77
CA ASN A 264 29.60 17.97 -6.70
C ASN A 264 29.54 16.60 -6.02
N ASP A 265 30.71 16.02 -5.73
CA ASP A 265 30.80 14.75 -4.98
C ASP A 265 30.31 14.93 -3.53
N ILE A 266 29.20 14.29 -3.18
CA ILE A 266 28.61 14.30 -1.83
C ILE A 266 28.96 13.06 -1.01
N THR A 267 29.69 12.11 -1.59
CA THR A 267 29.93 10.78 -1.00
C THR A 267 31.05 10.75 0.02
N LYS A 268 31.99 11.69 -0.04
CA LYS A 268 33.23 11.65 0.74
C LYS A 268 33.90 10.27 0.68
N ASN A 269 33.76 9.56 -0.44
CA ASN A 269 34.26 8.20 -0.72
C ASN A 269 33.73 7.05 0.18
N LYS A 270 32.80 7.30 1.07
CA LYS A 270 32.26 6.29 2.01
C LYS A 270 30.81 5.91 1.75
N ASN A 271 30.00 6.87 1.34
CA ASN A 271 28.56 6.71 1.18
C ASN A 271 28.15 6.83 -0.29
N SER A 272 26.96 6.45 -0.59
CA SER A 272 26.25 6.71 -1.84
C SER A 272 24.77 6.93 -1.50
N TYR A 273 23.99 7.49 -2.40
CA TYR A 273 22.60 7.80 -2.13
C TYR A 273 21.67 7.04 -3.08
N THR A 274 20.66 6.39 -2.52
CA THR A 274 19.53 5.87 -3.29
C THR A 274 18.34 6.79 -3.06
N VAL A 275 17.81 7.37 -4.12
CA VAL A 275 16.66 8.28 -4.06
C VAL A 275 15.52 7.67 -4.86
N ALA A 276 14.36 7.51 -4.24
CA ALA A 276 13.15 7.03 -4.91
C ALA A 276 12.12 8.15 -5.01
N ARG A 277 11.56 8.38 -6.20
CA ARG A 277 10.44 9.29 -6.42
C ARG A 277 9.14 8.52 -6.21
N VAL A 278 8.35 8.97 -5.28
CA VAL A 278 7.11 8.32 -4.87
C VAL A 278 5.94 9.24 -5.14
N LYS A 279 4.97 8.74 -5.89
CA LYS A 279 3.68 9.39 -6.10
C LYS A 279 2.66 8.78 -5.16
N VAL A 280 1.93 9.62 -4.45
CA VAL A 280 0.82 9.22 -3.60
C VAL A 280 -0.43 9.97 -4.04
N LYS A 281 -1.50 9.23 -4.28
CA LYS A 281 -2.83 9.77 -4.54
C LYS A 281 -3.75 9.41 -3.38
N ASN A 282 -4.47 10.40 -2.88
CA ASN A 282 -5.47 10.22 -1.84
C ASN A 282 -6.87 10.08 -2.46
N ASP A 283 -7.36 8.85 -2.58
CA ASP A 283 -8.73 8.58 -3.04
C ASP A 283 -9.76 8.66 -1.90
N SER A 284 -9.33 9.07 -0.70
CA SER A 284 -10.22 9.23 0.44
C SER A 284 -10.93 10.59 0.42
N LYS A 285 -11.94 10.81 1.29
CA LYS A 285 -12.69 12.08 1.42
C LYS A 285 -12.03 13.09 2.38
N GLU A 286 -10.97 12.71 3.08
CA GLU A 286 -10.26 13.53 4.06
C GLU A 286 -8.78 13.62 3.71
N SER A 287 -8.13 14.69 4.15
CA SER A 287 -6.68 14.84 4.04
C SER A 287 -5.99 13.75 4.87
N ILE A 288 -5.00 13.09 4.30
CA ILE A 288 -4.22 12.05 4.98
C ILE A 288 -2.78 12.53 5.13
N THR A 289 -2.28 12.53 6.36
CA THR A 289 -0.88 12.79 6.66
C THR A 289 -0.19 11.47 6.99
N PHE A 290 0.95 11.20 6.36
CA PHE A 290 1.75 10.04 6.66
C PHE A 290 3.23 10.40 6.83
N ALA A 291 3.88 9.69 7.75
CA ALA A 291 5.28 9.92 8.07
C ALA A 291 6.22 9.16 7.12
N LEU A 292 7.27 9.82 6.64
CA LEU A 292 8.28 9.19 5.77
C LEU A 292 9.06 8.06 6.45
N LYS A 293 9.12 8.03 7.78
CA LYS A 293 9.70 6.93 8.56
C LYS A 293 9.05 5.56 8.31
N LYS A 294 7.88 5.53 7.63
CA LYS A 294 7.25 4.27 7.18
C LYS A 294 7.99 3.62 6.01
N PHE A 295 8.93 4.32 5.39
CA PHE A 295 9.79 3.77 4.35
C PHE A 295 11.13 3.32 4.93
N SER A 296 11.62 2.20 4.43
CA SER A 296 12.99 1.71 4.68
C SER A 296 13.54 1.08 3.40
N LEU A 297 14.85 1.07 3.26
CA LEU A 297 15.53 0.44 2.13
C LEU A 297 16.29 -0.78 2.62
N ILE A 298 16.01 -1.92 2.02
CA ILE A 298 16.67 -3.20 2.32
C ILE A 298 17.67 -3.49 1.22
N ILE A 299 18.92 -3.69 1.62
CA ILE A 299 20.02 -4.09 0.71
C ILE A 299 20.72 -5.28 1.37
N LYS A 300 20.62 -6.48 0.78
CA LYS A 300 21.05 -7.73 1.42
C LYS A 300 20.39 -7.86 2.81
N ASP A 301 21.20 -7.89 3.87
CA ASP A 301 20.72 -8.04 5.26
C ASP A 301 20.71 -6.72 6.05
N LYS A 302 21.01 -5.57 5.39
CA LYS A 302 21.02 -4.25 6.01
C LYS A 302 19.75 -3.48 5.70
N ILE A 303 19.25 -2.75 6.70
CA ILE A 303 18.08 -1.88 6.60
C ILE A 303 18.55 -0.43 6.78
N TYR A 304 18.24 0.41 5.82
CA TYR A 304 18.54 1.83 5.83
C TYR A 304 17.27 2.63 6.05
N GLN A 305 17.34 3.61 6.94
CA GLN A 305 16.24 4.53 7.23
C GLN A 305 16.30 5.74 6.31
N VAL A 306 15.17 6.43 6.17
CA VAL A 306 15.07 7.67 5.38
C VAL A 306 15.97 8.75 5.97
N ASP A 307 16.77 9.39 5.12
CA ASP A 307 17.60 10.54 5.45
C ASP A 307 16.96 11.83 4.91
N ILE A 308 16.45 12.67 5.80
CA ILE A 308 15.84 13.96 5.44
C ILE A 308 16.87 15.09 5.48
N LYS A 309 18.01 14.89 6.14
CA LYS A 309 19.01 15.95 6.35
C LYS A 309 19.66 16.37 5.04
N ASP A 310 19.90 15.41 4.15
CA ASP A 310 20.60 15.59 2.88
C ASP A 310 19.65 15.95 1.72
N LYS A 311 18.40 16.37 2.00
CA LYS A 311 17.35 16.65 1.00
C LYS A 311 17.75 17.71 -0.04
N ASN A 312 18.55 18.70 0.37
CA ASN A 312 18.92 19.81 -0.50
C ASN A 312 19.87 19.41 -1.64
N TYR A 313 20.47 18.21 -1.57
CA TYR A 313 21.31 17.70 -2.66
C TYR A 313 20.49 17.21 -3.87
N PHE A 314 19.16 17.00 -3.70
CA PHE A 314 18.33 16.31 -4.68
C PHE A 314 17.05 17.07 -5.01
N LEU A 315 17.07 18.39 -4.95
CA LEU A 315 15.92 19.26 -5.24
C LEU A 315 15.38 19.04 -6.66
N GLY A 316 16.29 18.75 -7.61
CA GLY A 316 15.93 18.42 -8.99
C GLY A 316 15.13 17.13 -9.18
N LEU A 317 15.08 16.26 -8.15
CA LEU A 317 14.26 15.05 -8.15
C LEU A 317 12.91 15.24 -7.47
N GLY A 318 12.78 16.24 -6.61
CA GLY A 318 11.57 16.55 -5.87
C GLY A 318 11.85 17.04 -4.45
N THR A 319 10.78 17.32 -3.72
CA THR A 319 10.85 17.77 -2.33
C THR A 319 10.57 16.63 -1.37
N THR A 320 10.97 16.78 -0.11
CA THR A 320 10.69 15.84 0.96
C THR A 320 10.57 16.55 2.31
N SER A 321 9.78 15.95 3.22
CA SER A 321 9.61 16.42 4.60
C SER A 321 9.37 15.22 5.51
N SER A 322 9.44 15.38 6.84
CA SER A 322 9.18 14.28 7.79
C SER A 322 7.79 13.69 7.64
N ASP A 323 6.83 14.55 7.35
CA ASP A 323 5.42 14.20 7.20
C ASP A 323 4.87 14.85 5.93
N ILE A 324 4.09 14.08 5.19
CA ILE A 324 3.48 14.49 3.93
C ILE A 324 1.97 14.44 4.06
N THR A 325 1.32 15.57 3.85
CA THR A 325 -0.13 15.66 3.81
C THR A 325 -0.61 15.70 2.36
N VAL A 326 -1.59 14.85 2.05
CA VAL A 326 -2.22 14.78 0.74
C VAL A 326 -3.71 14.99 0.92
N ASP A 327 -4.24 16.05 0.32
CA ASP A 327 -5.64 16.39 0.43
C ASP A 327 -6.53 15.42 -0.35
N SER A 328 -7.81 15.39 0.01
CA SER A 328 -8.81 14.53 -0.62
C SER A 328 -8.83 14.70 -2.14
N GLY A 329 -8.73 13.60 -2.87
CA GLY A 329 -8.74 13.58 -4.34
C GLY A 329 -7.44 14.05 -5.00
N MET A 330 -6.51 14.62 -4.23
CA MET A 330 -5.26 15.15 -4.75
C MET A 330 -4.16 14.08 -4.83
N GLU A 331 -3.16 14.36 -5.67
CA GLU A 331 -1.94 13.57 -5.74
C GLU A 331 -0.72 14.45 -5.47
N THR A 332 0.29 13.86 -4.87
CA THR A 332 1.57 14.53 -4.63
C THR A 332 2.72 13.61 -4.98
N VAL A 333 3.83 14.21 -5.42
CA VAL A 333 5.08 13.51 -5.69
C VAL A 333 6.15 14.04 -4.75
N PHE A 334 6.86 13.14 -4.10
CA PHE A 334 7.96 13.46 -3.20
C PHE A 334 9.09 12.47 -3.38
N ILE A 335 10.24 12.77 -2.77
CA ILE A 335 11.40 11.89 -2.78
C ILE A 335 11.62 11.26 -1.41
N VAL A 336 12.11 10.01 -1.44
CA VAL A 336 12.58 9.27 -0.27
C VAL A 336 14.06 9.00 -0.47
N ILE A 337 14.89 9.48 0.45
CA ILE A 337 16.35 9.50 0.33
C ILE A 337 16.92 8.49 1.31
N PHE A 338 17.87 7.67 0.85
CA PHE A 338 18.59 6.70 1.67
C PHE A 338 20.07 6.88 1.47
N LYS A 339 20.79 7.14 2.56
CA LYS A 339 22.25 7.16 2.59
C LYS A 339 22.75 5.75 2.86
N ILE A 340 23.47 5.18 1.91
CA ILE A 340 23.89 3.77 1.94
C ILE A 340 25.42 3.67 1.88
N ASP A 341 25.94 2.52 2.26
CA ASP A 341 27.37 2.22 2.10
C ASP A 341 27.72 2.11 0.60
N LYS A 342 28.81 2.71 0.18
CA LYS A 342 29.23 2.81 -1.23
C LYS A 342 29.47 1.45 -1.89
N ASP A 343 29.96 0.47 -1.15
CA ASP A 343 30.17 -0.92 -1.61
C ASP A 343 28.87 -1.64 -1.96
N LEU A 344 27.74 -1.19 -1.39
CA LEU A 344 26.42 -1.73 -1.65
C LEU A 344 25.64 -0.99 -2.76
N ALA A 345 26.22 0.04 -3.36
CA ALA A 345 25.57 0.86 -4.39
C ALA A 345 25.08 0.04 -5.60
N LYS A 346 25.80 -1.02 -5.97
CA LYS A 346 25.44 -1.91 -7.10
C LYS A 346 24.56 -3.11 -6.72
N SER A 347 24.27 -3.29 -5.43
CA SER A 347 23.45 -4.41 -4.96
C SER A 347 21.96 -4.18 -5.25
N ASN A 348 21.20 -5.28 -5.34
CA ASN A 348 19.75 -5.21 -5.45
C ASN A 348 19.14 -4.49 -4.26
N LYS A 349 18.15 -3.64 -4.51
CA LYS A 349 17.51 -2.77 -3.54
C LYS A 349 16.02 -3.05 -3.49
N VAL A 350 15.51 -3.19 -2.28
CA VAL A 350 14.08 -3.35 -2.03
C VAL A 350 13.62 -2.22 -1.14
N LEU A 351 12.74 -1.37 -1.65
CA LEU A 351 12.04 -0.39 -0.85
C LEU A 351 10.91 -1.09 -0.09
N GLU A 352 10.93 -0.97 1.22
CA GLU A 352 9.86 -1.48 2.07
C GLU A 352 9.01 -0.31 2.58
N TYR A 353 7.70 -0.42 2.39
CA TYR A 353 6.71 0.52 2.91
C TYR A 353 5.87 -0.18 3.98
N THR A 354 5.93 0.30 5.20
CA THR A 354 5.09 -0.17 6.30
C THR A 354 3.71 0.45 6.17
N SER A 355 2.77 -0.33 5.65
CA SER A 355 1.40 0.12 5.44
C SER A 355 0.58 0.18 6.73
N GLY A 356 0.95 -0.60 7.75
CA GLY A 356 0.29 -0.64 9.05
C GLY A 356 0.78 -1.79 9.92
N TYR A 357 0.02 -2.15 10.94
CA TYR A 357 0.34 -3.28 11.81
C TYR A 357 -0.92 -4.05 12.23
N LYS A 358 -0.75 -5.33 12.57
CA LYS A 358 -1.74 -6.17 13.23
C LYS A 358 -1.31 -6.40 14.67
N VAL A 359 -2.27 -6.45 15.58
CA VAL A 359 -2.00 -6.89 16.95
C VAL A 359 -2.33 -8.37 17.08
N ASN A 360 -1.33 -9.19 17.41
CA ASN A 360 -1.50 -10.60 17.69
C ASN A 360 -0.90 -10.91 19.06
N ASN A 361 -1.71 -11.40 20.00
CA ASN A 361 -1.32 -11.69 21.38
C ASN A 361 -0.59 -10.52 22.10
N GLY A 362 -0.99 -9.28 21.81
CA GLY A 362 -0.38 -8.07 22.37
C GLY A 362 0.87 -7.58 21.63
N GLU A 363 1.39 -8.30 20.66
CA GLU A 363 2.51 -7.90 19.82
C GLU A 363 2.06 -7.23 18.53
N ARG A 364 2.76 -6.18 18.10
CA ARG A 364 2.51 -5.49 16.82
C ARG A 364 3.27 -6.19 15.70
N ILE A 365 2.55 -6.77 14.74
CA ILE A 365 3.11 -7.36 13.52
C ILE A 365 2.89 -6.38 12.39
N TYR A 366 3.97 -5.78 11.88
CA TYR A 366 3.90 -4.80 10.81
C TYR A 366 3.57 -5.45 9.47
N ILE A 367 2.75 -4.73 8.68
CA ILE A 367 2.36 -5.15 7.32
C ILE A 367 3.21 -4.35 6.34
N ASN A 368 4.17 -5.01 5.73
CA ASN A 368 5.11 -4.38 4.83
C ASN A 368 4.77 -4.70 3.37
N LYS A 369 4.85 -3.70 2.51
CA LYS A 369 4.79 -3.81 1.07
C LYS A 369 6.19 -3.60 0.51
N ARG A 370 6.67 -4.50 -0.31
CA ARG A 370 8.02 -4.50 -0.84
C ARG A 370 8.02 -4.16 -2.32
N ILE A 371 8.90 -3.25 -2.73
CA ILE A 371 9.04 -2.78 -4.10
C ILE A 371 10.48 -2.98 -4.53
N ASN A 372 10.71 -3.75 -5.58
CA ASN A 372 12.03 -3.85 -6.19
C ASN A 372 12.35 -2.56 -6.92
N LEU A 373 13.45 -1.91 -6.52
CA LEU A 373 13.97 -0.74 -7.19
C LEU A 373 14.94 -1.14 -8.30
N ASN A 374 14.91 -0.37 -9.39
CA ASN A 374 15.87 -0.45 -10.47
C ASN A 374 16.54 0.92 -10.70
N PRO A 375 17.46 1.32 -9.81
CA PRO A 375 17.97 2.68 -9.78
C PRO A 375 18.72 3.06 -11.06
N LEU A 376 18.31 4.18 -11.64
CA LEU A 376 19.01 4.82 -12.74
C LEU A 376 20.27 5.54 -12.23
N THR A 377 21.34 5.52 -13.01
CA THR A 377 22.56 6.27 -12.69
C THR A 377 22.63 7.49 -13.60
N ILE A 378 22.69 8.67 -13.01
CA ILE A 378 22.91 9.92 -13.74
C ILE A 378 24.42 10.07 -13.94
N LYS A 379 24.85 9.96 -15.20
CA LYS A 379 26.29 9.97 -15.52
C LYS A 379 26.81 11.35 -15.94
N LYS A 380 25.99 12.20 -16.53
CA LYS A 380 26.39 13.49 -17.07
C LYS A 380 25.18 14.41 -17.25
N GLN A 381 25.37 15.68 -16.89
CA GLN A 381 24.41 16.73 -17.18
C GLN A 381 24.40 17.08 -18.67
N THR A 382 23.25 17.38 -19.22
CA THR A 382 23.04 17.74 -20.62
C THR A 382 22.36 19.10 -20.74
N LYS A 383 22.93 19.98 -21.59
CA LYS A 383 22.26 21.23 -21.96
C LYS A 383 21.04 20.90 -22.82
N VAL A 384 19.87 21.39 -22.42
CA VAL A 384 18.58 21.08 -23.08
C VAL A 384 18.09 22.26 -23.91
N ASN A 385 18.11 23.47 -23.34
CA ASN A 385 17.59 24.65 -23.97
C ASN A 385 18.37 25.90 -23.53
N GLU A 386 18.41 26.89 -24.41
CA GLU A 386 19.03 28.19 -24.15
C GLU A 386 18.07 29.28 -24.58
N ALA A 387 17.90 30.31 -23.74
CA ALA A 387 17.06 31.46 -23.99
C ALA A 387 17.81 32.76 -23.75
N LYS A 388 17.44 33.84 -24.43
CA LYS A 388 17.93 35.19 -24.23
C LYS A 388 16.92 36.03 -23.44
N ILE A 389 17.36 37.16 -22.92
CA ILE A 389 16.48 38.10 -22.22
C ILE A 389 15.25 38.40 -23.07
N GLY A 390 14.04 38.33 -22.46
CA GLY A 390 12.76 38.47 -23.10
C GLY A 390 12.16 37.21 -23.72
N GLU A 391 12.94 36.12 -23.88
CA GLU A 391 12.45 34.86 -24.42
C GLU A 391 11.92 33.96 -23.31
N LYS A 392 10.93 33.10 -23.63
CA LYS A 392 10.33 32.15 -22.68
C LYS A 392 11.17 30.88 -22.59
N LEU A 393 11.69 30.57 -21.40
CA LEU A 393 12.35 29.30 -21.08
C LEU A 393 11.36 28.36 -20.40
N THR A 394 11.18 27.15 -20.95
CA THR A 394 10.27 26.14 -20.41
C THR A 394 11.06 24.93 -19.90
N PHE A 395 10.59 24.33 -18.79
CA PHE A 395 11.28 23.24 -18.10
C PHE A 395 10.68 21.85 -18.44
N ASN A 396 10.24 21.67 -19.67
CA ASN A 396 9.62 20.45 -20.14
C ASN A 396 10.46 19.20 -19.83
N LYS A 397 9.79 18.08 -19.50
CA LYS A 397 10.41 16.79 -19.17
C LYS A 397 11.26 16.81 -17.88
N THR A 398 10.98 17.72 -16.99
CA THR A 398 11.54 17.76 -15.63
C THR A 398 10.42 17.62 -14.58
N ILE A 399 10.79 17.68 -13.31
CA ILE A 399 9.80 17.76 -12.21
C ILE A 399 8.99 19.06 -12.23
N LEU A 400 9.46 20.08 -12.95
CA LEU A 400 8.78 21.36 -13.08
C LEU A 400 7.72 21.37 -14.19
N GLY A 401 7.54 20.27 -14.92
CA GLY A 401 6.49 20.09 -15.93
C GLY A 401 6.47 21.21 -16.98
N ASN A 402 5.31 21.83 -17.17
CA ASN A 402 5.14 22.94 -18.11
C ASN A 402 5.50 24.31 -17.54
N SER A 403 6.11 24.35 -16.36
CA SER A 403 6.56 25.61 -15.75
C SER A 403 7.54 26.36 -16.66
N SER A 404 7.52 27.67 -16.55
CA SER A 404 8.35 28.53 -17.40
C SER A 404 8.79 29.80 -16.69
N ILE A 405 9.85 30.41 -17.20
CA ILE A 405 10.36 31.70 -16.76
C ILE A 405 10.66 32.61 -17.95
N ILE A 406 10.39 33.89 -17.80
CA ILE A 406 10.82 34.95 -18.70
C ILE A 406 11.62 35.95 -17.88
N ILE A 407 12.88 36.16 -18.21
CA ILE A 407 13.71 37.21 -17.61
C ILE A 407 13.59 38.43 -18.50
N ASN A 408 12.99 39.50 -17.96
CA ASN A 408 12.80 40.76 -18.69
C ASN A 408 14.07 41.62 -18.67
N ASN A 409 14.70 41.71 -17.50
CA ASN A 409 15.91 42.52 -17.30
C ASN A 409 16.70 42.05 -16.08
N PHE A 410 17.95 42.48 -15.98
CA PHE A 410 18.78 42.34 -14.79
C PHE A 410 19.68 43.57 -14.58
N GLU A 411 20.03 43.84 -13.34
CA GLU A 411 20.93 44.89 -12.93
C GLU A 411 21.91 44.36 -11.87
N ILE A 412 23.14 44.80 -11.91
CA ILE A 412 24.16 44.45 -10.90
C ILE A 412 24.65 45.73 -10.23
N ALA A 413 24.55 45.78 -8.90
CA ALA A 413 25.03 46.93 -8.13
C ALA A 413 25.54 46.47 -6.74
N ASN A 414 26.32 47.34 -6.10
CA ASN A 414 26.74 47.07 -4.71
C ASN A 414 25.58 47.18 -3.70
N ARG A 415 24.54 47.91 -4.05
CA ARG A 415 23.30 48.04 -3.26
C ARG A 415 22.13 48.47 -4.16
N PHE A 416 20.93 48.15 -3.75
CA PHE A 416 19.68 48.68 -4.28
C PHE A 416 18.92 49.38 -3.17
N THR A 417 18.22 50.48 -3.50
CA THR A 417 17.33 51.17 -2.58
C THR A 417 15.89 50.79 -2.90
N TYR A 418 15.10 50.53 -1.89
CA TYR A 418 13.69 50.33 -2.03
C TYR A 418 12.88 51.13 -1.01
N GLU A 419 11.63 51.45 -1.38
CA GLU A 419 10.69 52.16 -0.51
C GLU A 419 9.59 51.18 -0.07
N TYR A 420 9.21 51.25 1.22
CA TYR A 420 8.08 50.50 1.74
C TYR A 420 7.22 51.36 2.65
N LYS A 421 5.91 51.04 2.71
CA LYS A 421 4.98 51.71 3.58
C LYS A 421 4.67 50.87 4.80
N GLN A 422 4.80 51.46 5.96
CA GLN A 422 4.40 50.86 7.23
C GLN A 422 3.22 51.67 7.79
N CYS A 423 2.08 50.99 7.98
CA CYS A 423 0.85 51.60 8.44
C CYS A 423 0.47 51.03 9.82
N LYS A 424 0.25 51.92 10.83
CA LYS A 424 -0.41 51.54 12.09
C LYS A 424 -1.72 52.33 12.26
N LYS A 425 -1.66 53.65 12.51
CA LYS A 425 -2.78 54.60 12.43
C LYS A 425 -2.63 55.52 11.24
N GLU A 426 -1.43 55.88 10.90
CA GLU A 426 -0.99 56.63 9.73
C GLU A 426 0.04 55.79 8.97
N CYS A 427 0.15 56.01 7.67
CA CYS A 427 1.10 55.32 6.81
C CYS A 427 2.33 56.18 6.56
N TYR A 428 3.49 55.65 6.94
CA TYR A 428 4.77 56.29 6.68
C TYR A 428 5.53 55.54 5.61
N THR A 429 6.22 56.26 4.72
CA THR A 429 7.10 55.69 3.71
C THR A 429 8.52 55.67 4.22
N PHE A 430 9.14 54.51 4.23
CA PHE A 430 10.53 54.29 4.63
C PHE A 430 11.36 53.91 3.42
N LYS A 431 12.65 54.27 3.46
CA LYS A 431 13.66 53.81 2.50
C LYS A 431 14.63 52.89 3.20
N ASP A 432 14.94 51.78 2.55
CA ASP A 432 15.91 50.80 3.05
C ASP A 432 16.79 50.33 1.88
N PHE A 433 17.82 49.54 2.23
CA PHE A 433 18.81 49.07 1.28
C PHE A 433 18.85 47.56 1.23
N ILE A 434 19.00 47.03 0.02
CA ILE A 434 19.30 45.64 -0.25
C ILE A 434 20.79 45.56 -0.51
N VAL A 435 21.50 44.82 0.34
CA VAL A 435 22.96 44.68 0.34
C VAL A 435 23.34 43.21 0.46
N PRO A 436 24.56 42.82 0.05
CA PRO A 436 25.10 41.49 0.33
C PRO A 436 25.06 41.19 1.84
N THR A 437 24.96 39.91 2.22
CA THR A 437 25.00 39.50 3.63
C THR A 437 26.40 39.70 4.21
N VAL A 438 26.49 39.95 5.52
CA VAL A 438 27.74 40.31 6.22
C VAL A 438 28.82 39.21 6.16
N ASN A 439 28.43 37.97 5.82
CA ASN A 439 29.33 36.83 5.74
C ASN A 439 30.00 36.63 4.37
N THR A 440 29.71 37.46 3.39
CA THR A 440 30.34 37.40 2.09
C THR A 440 31.56 38.30 2.04
N SER A 441 32.59 37.89 1.31
CA SER A 441 33.84 38.65 1.12
C SER A 441 33.54 40.06 0.63
N TYR A 442 34.42 41.04 0.96
CA TYR A 442 34.29 42.48 0.64
C TYR A 442 34.03 42.82 -0.83
N ASN A 443 34.04 41.84 -1.75
CA ASN A 443 33.79 41.97 -3.18
C ASN A 443 32.48 41.33 -3.62
N ALA A 444 31.42 41.33 -2.79
CA ALA A 444 30.09 40.84 -3.17
C ALA A 444 29.23 41.99 -3.70
N PHE A 445 28.43 41.68 -4.70
CA PHE A 445 27.42 42.55 -5.30
C PHE A 445 26.06 41.89 -5.20
N VAL A 446 25.02 42.64 -5.52
CA VAL A 446 23.64 42.15 -5.65
C VAL A 446 23.24 42.18 -7.11
N ILE A 447 22.76 41.08 -7.62
CA ILE A 447 22.03 41.03 -8.89
C ILE A 447 20.52 41.13 -8.60
N LYS A 448 19.88 42.08 -9.25
CA LYS A 448 18.42 42.25 -9.28
C LYS A 448 17.92 41.66 -10.57
N ILE A 449 16.99 40.71 -10.49
CA ILE A 449 16.40 40.04 -11.65
C ILE A 449 14.92 40.37 -11.72
N ASP A 450 14.50 40.93 -12.85
CA ASP A 450 13.09 41.07 -13.20
C ASP A 450 12.64 39.84 -13.99
N ALA A 451 11.78 39.02 -13.40
CA ALA A 451 11.38 37.75 -13.98
C ALA A 451 9.90 37.44 -13.74
N ASN A 452 9.22 37.05 -14.81
CA ASN A 452 7.89 36.46 -14.77
C ASN A 452 8.01 34.93 -14.68
N ILE A 453 7.51 34.35 -13.59
CA ILE A 453 7.56 32.92 -13.33
C ILE A 453 6.14 32.36 -13.38
N ASP A 454 5.94 31.36 -14.23
CA ASP A 454 4.68 30.63 -14.38
C ASP A 454 4.90 29.17 -13.97
N ILE A 455 4.28 28.74 -12.87
CA ILE A 455 4.42 27.39 -12.33
C ILE A 455 3.24 26.54 -12.79
N ASP A 456 3.53 25.37 -13.33
CA ASP A 456 2.50 24.39 -13.74
C ASP A 456 1.53 24.09 -12.60
N SER A 457 0.23 24.25 -12.86
CA SER A 457 -0.85 24.07 -11.88
C SER A 457 -0.86 22.67 -11.25
N ASN A 458 -0.36 21.66 -11.96
CA ASN A 458 -0.24 20.29 -11.45
C ASN A 458 0.89 20.11 -10.41
N ILE A 459 1.82 21.08 -10.35
CA ILE A 459 2.97 21.07 -9.46
C ILE A 459 2.93 22.27 -8.52
N TYR A 460 1.86 23.05 -8.58
CA TYR A 460 1.74 24.32 -7.88
C TYR A 460 2.07 24.16 -6.40
N ASN A 461 3.11 24.88 -5.98
CA ASN A 461 3.49 25.09 -4.61
C ASN A 461 3.89 26.57 -4.49
N GLU A 462 3.17 27.35 -3.70
CA GLU A 462 3.43 28.79 -3.50
C GLU A 462 4.90 29.07 -3.12
N LYS A 463 5.51 28.18 -2.34
CA LYS A 463 6.93 28.26 -1.98
C LYS A 463 7.84 28.08 -3.18
N LEU A 464 7.48 27.25 -4.15
CA LEU A 464 8.27 27.03 -5.36
C LEU A 464 8.28 28.27 -6.25
N ASN A 465 7.14 28.95 -6.39
CA ASN A 465 7.07 30.19 -7.17
C ASN A 465 8.02 31.26 -6.62
N SER A 466 8.07 31.40 -5.29
CA SER A 466 8.96 32.37 -4.65
C SER A 466 10.44 31.98 -4.68
N ASN A 467 10.75 30.69 -4.81
CA ASN A 467 12.10 30.13 -4.59
C ASN A 467 12.73 29.49 -5.83
N LEU A 468 12.04 29.50 -7.00
CA LEU A 468 12.53 28.82 -8.21
C LEU A 468 13.98 29.19 -8.56
N LEU A 469 14.30 30.48 -8.49
CA LEU A 469 15.63 30.99 -8.77
C LEU A 469 16.67 30.55 -7.73
N SER A 470 16.30 30.58 -6.44
CA SER A 470 17.23 30.21 -5.36
C SER A 470 17.43 28.69 -5.22
N GLU A 471 16.42 27.88 -5.61
CA GLU A 471 16.49 26.43 -5.50
C GLU A 471 17.17 25.77 -6.70
N PHE A 472 16.93 26.30 -7.91
CA PHE A 472 17.41 25.68 -9.15
C PHE A 472 18.36 26.56 -9.94
N GLY A 473 18.40 27.87 -9.63
CA GLY A 473 19.22 28.84 -10.34
C GLY A 473 20.70 28.81 -9.91
N HIS A 474 21.57 29.03 -10.88
CA HIS A 474 23.02 29.05 -10.70
C HIS A 474 23.62 30.09 -11.64
N ILE A 475 24.46 30.97 -11.15
CA ILE A 475 25.19 31.90 -12.00
C ILE A 475 26.49 31.24 -12.46
N ARG A 476 26.62 31.14 -13.77
CA ARG A 476 27.85 30.78 -14.44
C ARG A 476 28.36 31.99 -15.19
N TYR A 477 29.65 32.34 -15.01
CA TYR A 477 30.27 33.47 -15.70
C TYR A 477 31.66 33.10 -16.24
N VAL A 478 32.03 33.78 -17.29
CA VAL A 478 33.30 33.53 -18.00
C VAL A 478 34.18 34.76 -17.91
N ILE A 479 35.42 34.60 -17.49
CA ILE A 479 36.45 35.63 -17.46
C ILE A 479 37.68 35.09 -18.15
N GLY A 480 38.13 35.76 -19.24
CA GLY A 480 39.31 35.34 -19.97
C GLY A 480 39.28 33.89 -20.45
N GLY A 481 38.09 33.37 -20.80
CA GLY A 481 37.88 32.00 -21.25
C GLY A 481 37.78 30.95 -20.13
N LYS A 482 37.89 31.33 -18.86
CA LYS A 482 37.73 30.44 -17.73
C LYS A 482 36.30 30.54 -17.14
N GLU A 483 35.65 29.40 -16.96
CA GLU A 483 34.32 29.35 -16.38
C GLU A 483 34.35 29.28 -14.85
N TYR A 484 33.44 30.02 -14.22
CA TYR A 484 33.18 30.03 -12.78
C TYR A 484 31.70 29.81 -12.52
N ASN A 485 31.37 29.13 -11.42
CA ASN A 485 30.01 28.82 -11.03
C ASN A 485 29.74 29.29 -9.61
N GLN A 486 28.54 29.81 -9.39
CA GLN A 486 28.08 30.28 -8.09
C GLN A 486 26.59 29.99 -7.92
N SER A 487 26.21 29.38 -6.78
CA SER A 487 24.82 29.20 -6.40
C SER A 487 24.19 30.53 -6.01
N PHE A 488 22.89 30.69 -6.23
CA PHE A 488 22.15 31.85 -5.77
C PHE A 488 21.94 31.83 -4.26
N ASN A 489 22.49 32.84 -3.57
CA ASN A 489 22.16 33.16 -2.20
C ASN A 489 21.29 34.40 -2.19
N MET A 490 20.19 34.38 -1.44
CA MET A 490 19.33 35.55 -1.33
C MET A 490 20.10 36.68 -0.62
N ALA A 491 20.05 37.86 -1.18
CA ALA A 491 20.56 39.06 -0.54
C ALA A 491 19.70 39.41 0.69
N ASN A 492 20.27 40.19 1.62
CA ASN A 492 19.56 40.63 2.80
C ASN A 492 18.42 41.60 2.42
N VAL A 493 17.18 41.12 2.47
CA VAL A 493 15.95 41.87 2.10
C VAL A 493 14.97 41.80 3.22
N THR A 494 14.40 42.93 3.62
CA THR A 494 13.31 42.98 4.61
C THR A 494 12.02 42.35 4.02
N PRO A 495 11.35 41.40 4.69
CA PRO A 495 10.42 40.43 4.09
C PRO A 495 9.19 40.96 3.38
N ASN A 496 8.80 42.22 3.52
CA ASN A 496 7.48 42.72 3.10
C ASN A 496 7.50 43.65 1.90
N THR A 497 8.54 43.73 1.09
CA THR A 497 8.73 44.93 0.29
C THR A 497 8.95 44.78 -1.20
N VAL A 498 9.03 43.57 -1.75
CA VAL A 498 9.42 43.49 -3.16
C VAL A 498 8.51 42.56 -3.93
N ASN A 499 7.66 43.15 -4.75
CA ASN A 499 6.62 42.39 -5.42
C ASN A 499 7.15 41.57 -6.61
N ASP A 500 8.00 42.10 -7.47
CA ASP A 500 8.32 41.46 -8.75
C ASP A 500 9.82 41.22 -9.02
N TYR A 501 10.69 41.76 -8.16
CA TYR A 501 12.13 41.62 -8.34
C TYR A 501 12.72 40.59 -7.38
N LYS A 502 13.68 39.82 -7.89
CA LYS A 502 14.44 38.86 -7.10
C LYS A 502 15.86 39.37 -6.93
N TYR A 503 16.37 39.40 -5.70
CA TYR A 503 17.69 39.94 -5.35
C TYR A 503 18.57 38.81 -4.80
N TYR A 504 19.72 38.61 -5.44
CA TYR A 504 20.67 37.56 -5.06
C TYR A 504 22.09 38.11 -4.96
N GLU A 505 22.87 37.50 -4.10
CA GLU A 505 24.30 37.82 -3.98
C GLU A 505 25.10 37.18 -5.09
N ILE A 506 26.04 37.93 -5.64
CA ILE A 506 26.98 37.44 -6.63
C ILE A 506 28.42 37.91 -6.31
N ALA A 507 29.40 37.18 -6.78
CA ALA A 507 30.81 37.57 -6.64
C ALA A 507 31.10 38.85 -7.43
N GLY A 508 31.91 39.75 -6.87
CA GLY A 508 32.26 41.00 -7.53
C GLY A 508 33.00 40.82 -8.86
N GLU A 509 33.69 39.71 -9.01
CA GLU A 509 34.35 39.31 -10.26
C GLU A 509 33.38 39.22 -11.45
N THR A 510 32.11 38.94 -11.19
CA THR A 510 31.05 38.85 -12.21
C THR A 510 30.91 40.17 -13.02
N LEU A 511 31.25 41.32 -12.42
CA LEU A 511 31.24 42.61 -13.14
C LEU A 511 32.21 42.64 -14.34
N ASN A 512 33.31 41.92 -14.23
CA ASN A 512 34.34 41.84 -15.25
C ASN A 512 34.16 40.65 -16.19
N ALA A 513 33.04 39.95 -16.09
CA ALA A 513 32.77 38.78 -16.91
C ALA A 513 32.53 39.14 -18.38
N ASP A 514 33.11 38.36 -19.28
CA ASP A 514 32.89 38.43 -20.72
C ASP A 514 31.44 38.00 -21.04
N ASN A 515 30.98 36.93 -20.36
CA ASN A 515 29.62 36.40 -20.48
C ASN A 515 29.08 36.03 -19.11
N ILE A 516 27.78 36.21 -18.93
CA ILE A 516 27.04 35.84 -17.71
C ILE A 516 25.82 34.98 -18.10
N TYR A 517 25.70 33.85 -17.48
CA TYR A 517 24.62 32.90 -17.71
C TYR A 517 23.89 32.60 -16.39
N LEU A 518 22.58 32.43 -16.49
CA LEU A 518 21.78 31.87 -15.43
C LEU A 518 21.38 30.46 -15.84
N ASP A 519 21.97 29.47 -15.24
CA ASP A 519 21.70 28.06 -15.48
C ASP A 519 20.69 27.55 -14.44
N PHE A 520 19.65 26.88 -14.90
CA PHE A 520 18.72 26.10 -14.05
C PHE A 520 19.09 24.64 -14.17
N ILE A 521 19.53 24.06 -13.08
CA ILE A 521 19.98 22.67 -13.03
C ILE A 521 18.88 21.83 -12.38
N ILE A 522 18.27 20.95 -13.17
CA ILE A 522 17.17 20.07 -12.75
C ILE A 522 17.54 18.64 -13.14
N MET A 523 17.99 17.86 -12.18
CA MET A 523 18.55 16.52 -12.37
C MET A 523 19.77 16.54 -13.34
N ASP A 524 19.61 15.83 -14.45
CA ASP A 524 20.61 15.71 -15.52
C ASP A 524 20.48 16.79 -16.60
N LYS A 525 19.63 17.79 -16.41
CA LYS A 525 19.29 18.79 -17.42
C LYS A 525 19.68 20.20 -16.99
N ILE A 526 20.32 20.90 -17.89
CA ILE A 526 20.68 22.31 -17.73
C ILE A 526 19.87 23.13 -18.73
N TYR A 527 19.15 24.10 -18.23
CA TYR A 527 18.42 25.12 -18.97
C TYR A 527 19.13 26.45 -18.75
N THR A 528 19.59 27.12 -19.81
CA THR A 528 20.44 28.27 -19.71
C THR A 528 19.73 29.54 -20.15
N TYR A 529 19.84 30.60 -19.38
CA TYR A 529 19.53 31.96 -19.80
C TYR A 529 20.83 32.71 -20.05
N VAL A 530 20.98 33.33 -21.23
CA VAL A 530 22.10 34.22 -21.54
C VAL A 530 21.74 35.61 -21.04
N LEU A 531 22.44 36.08 -19.99
CA LEU A 531 22.21 37.40 -19.42
C LEU A 531 23.12 38.45 -20.10
N LYS A 532 24.38 38.10 -20.33
CA LYS A 532 25.36 38.96 -21.02
C LYS A 532 26.22 38.12 -21.95
#